data_904793e584354f604d8737a1b781ef63
#
_entry.id   904793e584354f604d8737a1b781ef63
#
_cell.length_a   1.000
_cell.length_b   1.000
_cell.length_c   1.000
_cell.angle_alpha   90.00
_cell.angle_beta   90.00
_cell.angle_gamma   90.00
#
_symmetry.space_group_name_H-M   'P 1'
#
loop_
_entity.id
_entity.type
_entity.pdbx_description
1 polymer ?
#
loop_
_entity_poly.entity_id
_entity_poly.type
_entity_poly.pdbx_seq_one_letter_code
_entity_poly.pdbx_strand_id
1 'polypeptide(L)'
;MSAFITFEGPEGSGKTTVIKEVTKKLAQTYDVISTREPGGVPTGEEIRKVVLEGNHMDIRTEAMLFAASRREHLVEKVIPALKNKQIVLCDRYIDSSLAYQGYARGIGIEEVKSLNEFAINGLYPDLTIYLDVSAEVGRERILKNSRSQNRLDQEDIDFHEKVIEGYHQIIENEPQRFVQLDADQPLD
;
A
#
# COMPACT_ATOMS: atom_id res chain seq x y z
N MET A 1 -14.89 -10.43 -15.92
CA MET A 1 -13.42 -10.41 -15.71
C MET A 1 -13.23 -9.95 -14.29
N SER A 2 -12.34 -10.57 -13.50
CA SER A 2 -11.97 -10.07 -12.18
C SER A 2 -10.46 -9.93 -12.13
N ALA A 3 -9.97 -8.93 -11.44
CA ALA A 3 -8.54 -8.72 -11.21
C ALA A 3 -8.33 -8.00 -9.88
N PHE A 4 -7.26 -8.34 -9.19
CA PHE A 4 -6.79 -7.64 -7.99
C PHE A 4 -5.51 -6.90 -8.32
N ILE A 5 -5.59 -5.58 -8.39
CA ILE A 5 -4.49 -4.69 -8.78
C ILE A 5 -4.14 -3.81 -7.59
N THR A 6 -2.89 -3.79 -7.19
CA THR A 6 -2.41 -2.94 -6.10
C THR A 6 -1.54 -1.80 -6.62
N PHE A 7 -1.58 -0.68 -5.92
CA PHE A 7 -0.77 0.49 -6.19
C PHE A 7 0.15 0.71 -5.01
N GLU A 8 1.43 0.70 -5.26
CA GLU A 8 2.47 0.81 -4.27
C GLU A 8 3.39 2.01 -4.54
N GLY A 9 4.17 2.39 -3.55
CA GLY A 9 5.12 3.48 -3.64
C GLY A 9 5.21 4.27 -2.33
N PRO A 10 6.25 5.09 -2.17
CA PRO A 10 6.46 5.87 -0.97
C PRO A 10 5.37 6.93 -0.77
N GLU A 11 5.45 7.66 0.33
CA GLU A 11 4.56 8.77 0.59
C GLU A 11 4.78 9.88 -0.45
N GLY A 12 3.68 10.52 -0.88
CA GLY A 12 3.74 11.58 -1.90
C GLY A 12 3.89 11.10 -3.35
N SER A 13 3.92 9.77 -3.61
CA SER A 13 4.07 9.22 -4.98
C SER A 13 2.85 9.44 -5.91
N GLY A 14 1.72 9.95 -5.39
CA GLY A 14 0.55 10.26 -6.21
C GLY A 14 -0.45 9.12 -6.39
N LYS A 15 -0.31 8.00 -5.67
CA LYS A 15 -1.18 6.81 -5.75
C LYS A 15 -2.67 7.15 -5.82
N THR A 16 -3.16 7.91 -4.86
CA THR A 16 -4.60 8.24 -4.76
C THR A 16 -5.12 8.95 -6.01
N THR A 17 -4.31 9.83 -6.62
CA THR A 17 -4.67 10.52 -7.86
C THR A 17 -4.72 9.55 -9.04
N VAL A 18 -3.70 8.72 -9.19
CA VAL A 18 -3.63 7.70 -10.25
C VAL A 18 -4.79 6.72 -10.13
N ILE A 19 -5.04 6.17 -8.94
CA ILE A 19 -6.15 5.23 -8.69
C ILE A 19 -7.49 5.86 -9.08
N LYS A 20 -7.72 7.13 -8.72
CA LYS A 20 -8.95 7.84 -9.06
C LYS A 20 -9.16 7.92 -10.58
N GLU A 21 -8.14 8.29 -11.34
CA GLU A 21 -8.23 8.40 -12.81
C GLU A 21 -8.35 7.02 -13.47
N VAL A 22 -7.60 6.02 -13.00
CA VAL A 22 -7.71 4.63 -13.49
C VAL A 22 -9.11 4.07 -13.21
N THR A 23 -9.62 4.28 -11.99
CA THR A 23 -10.99 3.85 -11.63
C THR A 23 -12.01 4.46 -12.59
N LYS A 24 -11.93 5.76 -12.84
CA LYS A 24 -12.85 6.47 -13.76
C LYS A 24 -12.79 5.93 -15.19
N LYS A 25 -11.59 5.61 -15.69
CA LYS A 25 -11.42 5.03 -17.03
C LYS A 25 -11.97 3.61 -17.12
N LEU A 26 -11.62 2.76 -16.15
CA LEU A 26 -12.06 1.35 -16.16
C LEU A 26 -13.56 1.20 -15.91
N ALA A 27 -14.16 2.05 -15.08
CA ALA A 27 -15.59 2.02 -14.78
C ALA A 27 -16.50 2.28 -16.01
N GLN A 28 -15.95 2.74 -17.13
CA GLN A 28 -16.69 2.87 -18.37
C GLN A 28 -17.04 1.50 -19.00
N THR A 29 -16.29 0.45 -18.67
CA THR A 29 -16.40 -0.87 -19.30
C THR A 29 -16.55 -2.01 -18.30
N TYR A 30 -16.03 -1.83 -17.09
CA TYR A 30 -15.95 -2.88 -16.07
C TYR A 30 -16.61 -2.44 -14.76
N ASP A 31 -17.02 -3.42 -13.97
CA ASP A 31 -17.41 -3.19 -12.58
C ASP A 31 -16.13 -3.11 -11.73
N VAL A 32 -15.86 -1.94 -11.19
CA VAL A 32 -14.59 -1.60 -10.52
C VAL A 32 -14.88 -1.05 -9.13
N ILE A 33 -14.16 -1.54 -8.14
CA ILE A 33 -14.11 -0.92 -6.83
C ILE A 33 -12.70 -0.42 -6.53
N SER A 34 -12.60 0.74 -5.88
CA SER A 34 -11.35 1.22 -5.28
C SER A 34 -11.40 1.09 -3.77
N THR A 35 -10.27 0.75 -3.18
CA THR A 35 -10.11 0.56 -1.74
C THR A 35 -8.68 0.90 -1.31
N ARG A 36 -8.38 0.79 -0.02
CA ARG A 36 -7.04 1.07 0.51
C ARG A 36 -6.72 0.26 1.75
N GLU A 37 -5.44 0.13 2.04
CA GLU A 37 -4.93 -0.38 3.31
C GLU A 37 -3.97 0.64 3.99
N PRO A 38 -3.89 0.63 5.33
CA PRO A 38 -4.83 -0.03 6.23
C PRO A 38 -6.21 0.63 6.18
N GLY A 39 -7.27 -0.14 6.45
CA GLY A 39 -8.64 0.37 6.44
C GLY A 39 -9.53 -0.29 5.40
N GLY A 40 -10.45 0.49 4.83
CA GLY A 40 -11.37 0.04 3.77
C GLY A 40 -12.60 -0.72 4.24
N VAL A 41 -12.65 -1.15 5.52
CA VAL A 41 -13.77 -1.79 6.22
C VAL A 41 -13.83 -1.30 7.68
N PRO A 42 -14.96 -1.40 8.39
CA PRO A 42 -15.10 -0.78 9.72
C PRO A 42 -13.98 -1.13 10.69
N THR A 43 -13.73 -2.41 10.96
CA THR A 43 -12.65 -2.86 11.85
C THR A 43 -11.27 -2.40 11.36
N GLY A 44 -11.04 -2.45 10.04
CA GLY A 44 -9.81 -1.96 9.42
C GLY A 44 -9.60 -0.46 9.65
N GLU A 45 -10.66 0.36 9.62
CA GLU A 45 -10.58 1.81 9.90
C GLU A 45 -10.27 2.10 11.38
N GLU A 46 -10.75 1.28 12.31
CA GLU A 46 -10.39 1.39 13.73
C GLU A 46 -8.90 1.08 13.94
N ILE A 47 -8.41 -0.01 13.33
CA ILE A 47 -6.98 -0.35 13.38
C ILE A 47 -6.16 0.77 12.72
N ARG A 48 -6.61 1.32 11.58
CA ARG A 48 -5.95 2.44 10.92
C ARG A 48 -5.75 3.63 11.86
N LYS A 49 -6.75 4.01 12.64
CA LYS A 49 -6.62 5.07 13.63
C LYS A 49 -5.53 4.75 14.65
N VAL A 50 -5.51 3.52 15.16
CA VAL A 50 -4.49 3.10 16.12
C VAL A 50 -3.09 3.22 15.54
N VAL A 51 -2.85 2.72 14.31
CA VAL A 51 -1.50 2.67 13.72
C VAL A 51 -1.02 4.00 13.15
N LEU A 52 -1.93 4.87 12.67
CA LEU A 52 -1.56 6.12 12.01
C LEU A 52 -1.72 7.37 12.88
N GLU A 53 -2.65 7.36 13.84
CA GLU A 53 -2.97 8.50 14.71
C GLU A 53 -2.55 8.24 16.16
N GLY A 54 -2.19 6.98 16.50
CA GLY A 54 -1.76 6.59 17.84
C GLY A 54 -0.36 7.08 18.20
N ASN A 55 -0.02 6.90 19.48
CA ASN A 55 1.32 7.15 19.99
C ASN A 55 2.34 6.14 19.45
N HIS A 56 3.61 6.35 19.82
CA HIS A 56 4.67 5.36 19.55
C HIS A 56 4.27 3.97 20.02
N MET A 57 4.51 2.98 19.18
CA MET A 57 4.25 1.58 19.47
C MET A 57 5.47 0.71 19.08
N ASP A 58 5.52 -0.48 19.62
CA ASP A 58 6.53 -1.48 19.23
C ASP A 58 6.38 -1.84 17.75
N ILE A 59 7.51 -2.00 17.06
CA ILE A 59 7.55 -2.22 15.61
C ILE A 59 6.86 -3.53 15.18
N ARG A 60 6.92 -4.58 15.99
CA ARG A 60 6.23 -5.85 15.71
C ARG A 60 4.74 -5.73 15.96
N THR A 61 4.33 -4.96 16.98
CA THR A 61 2.92 -4.62 17.20
C THR A 61 2.36 -3.85 16.01
N GLU A 62 3.10 -2.88 15.46
CA GLU A 62 2.75 -2.17 14.24
C GLU A 62 2.51 -3.15 13.08
N ALA A 63 3.46 -4.05 12.82
CA ALA A 63 3.36 -5.03 11.74
C ALA A 63 2.15 -5.98 11.90
N MET A 64 1.89 -6.45 13.14
CA MET A 64 0.73 -7.31 13.43
C MET A 64 -0.60 -6.58 13.21
N LEU A 65 -0.69 -5.31 13.57
CA LEU A 65 -1.90 -4.52 13.35
C LEU A 65 -2.16 -4.27 11.86
N PHE A 66 -1.12 -4.00 11.06
CA PHE A 66 -1.26 -3.92 9.61
C PHE A 66 -1.76 -5.24 9.01
N ALA A 67 -1.19 -6.37 9.44
CA ALA A 67 -1.62 -7.70 8.98
C ALA A 67 -3.07 -8.02 9.39
N ALA A 68 -3.48 -7.67 10.62
CA ALA A 68 -4.85 -7.85 11.09
C ALA A 68 -5.85 -7.00 10.28
N SER A 69 -5.54 -5.70 10.05
CA SER A 69 -6.36 -4.82 9.20
C SER A 69 -6.50 -5.38 7.78
N ARG A 70 -5.42 -5.90 7.21
CA ARG A 70 -5.39 -6.56 5.90
C ARG A 70 -6.30 -7.76 5.85
N ARG A 71 -6.21 -8.64 6.84
CA ARG A 71 -7.06 -9.84 6.89
C ARG A 71 -8.55 -9.48 6.86
N GLU A 72 -8.95 -8.53 7.68
CA GLU A 72 -10.34 -8.10 7.76
C GLU A 72 -10.81 -7.46 6.44
N HIS A 73 -9.98 -6.61 5.85
CA HIS A 73 -10.23 -5.98 4.56
C HIS A 73 -10.41 -7.01 3.43
N LEU A 74 -9.59 -8.07 3.42
CA LEU A 74 -9.72 -9.15 2.45
C LEU A 74 -11.04 -9.90 2.59
N VAL A 75 -11.42 -10.26 3.81
CA VAL A 75 -12.60 -11.09 4.07
C VAL A 75 -13.90 -10.32 3.79
N GLU A 76 -13.97 -9.07 4.23
CA GLU A 76 -15.19 -8.29 4.12
C GLU A 76 -15.37 -7.59 2.76
N LYS A 77 -14.27 -7.31 2.05
CA LYS A 77 -14.36 -6.48 0.84
C LYS A 77 -13.70 -7.08 -0.39
N VAL A 78 -12.42 -7.41 -0.36
CA VAL A 78 -11.68 -7.80 -1.57
C VAL A 78 -12.18 -9.15 -2.11
N ILE A 79 -12.24 -10.17 -1.27
CA ILE A 79 -12.66 -11.52 -1.68
C ILE A 79 -14.11 -11.52 -2.20
N PRO A 80 -15.09 -10.88 -1.53
CA PRO A 80 -16.45 -10.76 -2.07
C PRO A 80 -16.49 -10.05 -3.42
N ALA A 81 -15.74 -8.96 -3.60
CA ALA A 81 -15.69 -8.23 -4.87
C ALA A 81 -15.14 -9.10 -6.02
N LEU A 82 -14.05 -9.82 -5.78
CA LEU A 82 -13.47 -10.73 -6.78
C LEU A 82 -14.43 -11.87 -7.14
N LYS A 83 -15.16 -12.43 -6.16
CA LYS A 83 -16.21 -13.43 -6.40
C LYS A 83 -17.35 -12.87 -7.26
N ASN A 84 -17.66 -11.59 -7.10
CA ASN A 84 -18.65 -10.87 -7.91
C ASN A 84 -18.10 -10.41 -9.27
N LYS A 85 -16.91 -10.88 -9.67
CA LYS A 85 -16.25 -10.56 -10.95
C LYS A 85 -15.92 -9.08 -11.12
N GLN A 86 -15.71 -8.36 -10.03
CA GLN A 86 -15.26 -6.97 -10.03
C GLN A 86 -13.75 -6.86 -10.17
N ILE A 87 -13.28 -5.75 -10.72
CA ILE A 87 -11.87 -5.33 -10.63
C ILE A 87 -11.67 -4.59 -9.33
N VAL A 88 -10.69 -5.00 -8.53
CA VAL A 88 -10.33 -4.34 -7.28
C VAL A 88 -9.03 -3.57 -7.47
N LEU A 89 -9.08 -2.25 -7.25
CA LEU A 89 -7.91 -1.37 -7.21
C LEU A 89 -7.64 -1.00 -5.76
N CYS A 90 -6.47 -1.37 -5.23
CA CYS A 90 -6.12 -1.17 -3.83
C CYS A 90 -4.90 -0.25 -3.66
N ASP A 91 -5.09 0.84 -2.91
CA ASP A 91 -3.99 1.71 -2.48
C ASP A 91 -3.26 1.05 -1.31
N ARG A 92 -2.07 0.52 -1.56
CA ARG A 92 -1.23 -0.29 -0.68
C ARG A 92 -1.78 -1.69 -0.40
N TYR A 93 -0.85 -2.61 -0.23
CA TYR A 93 -1.11 -4.00 0.15
C TYR A 93 0.12 -4.59 0.86
N ILE A 94 0.41 -5.87 0.64
CA ILE A 94 1.50 -6.60 1.30
C ILE A 94 2.87 -5.92 1.10
N ASP A 95 3.15 -5.40 -0.09
CA ASP A 95 4.45 -4.83 -0.44
C ASP A 95 4.78 -3.58 0.39
N SER A 96 3.75 -2.79 0.75
CA SER A 96 3.93 -1.73 1.74
C SER A 96 4.43 -2.25 3.09
N SER A 97 3.89 -3.36 3.60
CA SER A 97 4.37 -3.93 4.86
C SER A 97 5.79 -4.46 4.76
N LEU A 98 6.14 -5.08 3.62
CA LEU A 98 7.52 -5.57 3.39
C LEU A 98 8.52 -4.42 3.35
N ALA A 99 8.18 -3.32 2.66
CA ALA A 99 9.06 -2.14 2.56
C ALA A 99 9.14 -1.36 3.88
N TYR A 100 8.01 -1.06 4.52
CA TYR A 100 7.96 -0.22 5.72
C TYR A 100 8.38 -1.00 6.98
N GLN A 101 7.67 -2.08 7.32
CA GLN A 101 7.93 -2.84 8.54
C GLN A 101 9.09 -3.81 8.37
N GLY A 102 9.17 -4.47 7.22
CA GLY A 102 10.24 -5.45 6.95
C GLY A 102 11.59 -4.78 6.80
N TYR A 103 11.74 -3.90 5.85
CA TYR A 103 13.00 -3.27 5.51
C TYR A 103 13.30 -2.03 6.36
N ALA A 104 12.49 -0.98 6.26
CA ALA A 104 12.79 0.31 6.88
C ALA A 104 12.77 0.27 8.41
N ARG A 105 11.84 -0.46 9.05
CA ARG A 105 11.83 -0.71 10.51
C ARG A 105 12.84 -1.77 10.95
N GLY A 106 13.39 -2.56 10.02
CA GLY A 106 14.42 -3.55 10.33
C GLY A 106 13.90 -4.83 11.00
N ILE A 107 12.61 -5.17 10.87
CA ILE A 107 12.09 -6.45 11.36
C ILE A 107 12.67 -7.62 10.54
N GLY A 108 12.86 -7.41 9.23
CA GLY A 108 13.22 -8.39 8.22
C GLY A 108 12.07 -8.59 7.23
N ILE A 109 12.41 -8.60 5.93
CA ILE A 109 11.41 -8.78 4.87
C ILE A 109 10.74 -10.15 4.98
N GLU A 110 11.51 -11.21 5.20
CA GLU A 110 10.99 -12.58 5.28
C GLU A 110 10.11 -12.81 6.51
N GLU A 111 10.44 -12.21 7.65
CA GLU A 111 9.62 -12.28 8.86
C GLU A 111 8.26 -11.59 8.66
N VAL A 112 8.29 -10.40 8.05
CA VAL A 112 7.05 -9.67 7.74
C VAL A 112 6.26 -10.36 6.62
N LYS A 113 6.94 -10.98 5.65
CA LYS A 113 6.31 -11.79 4.60
C LYS A 113 5.56 -12.97 5.22
N SER A 114 6.20 -13.74 6.09
CA SER A 114 5.59 -14.88 6.78
C SER A 114 4.34 -14.49 7.59
N LEU A 115 4.41 -13.36 8.32
CA LEU A 115 3.26 -12.81 9.04
C LEU A 115 2.10 -12.49 8.09
N ASN A 116 2.42 -11.87 6.96
CA ASN A 116 1.41 -11.46 5.99
C ASN A 116 0.88 -12.64 5.17
N GLU A 117 1.66 -13.67 4.89
CA GLU A 117 1.18 -14.88 4.23
C GLU A 117 0.07 -15.57 5.03
N PHE A 118 0.21 -15.59 6.37
CA PHE A 118 -0.88 -16.05 7.23
C PHE A 118 -2.14 -15.21 7.06
N ALA A 119 -2.01 -13.87 6.97
CA ALA A 119 -3.15 -12.97 6.84
C ALA A 119 -3.81 -13.06 5.45
N ILE A 120 -3.03 -13.08 4.37
CA ILE A 120 -3.55 -13.08 2.99
C ILE A 120 -4.03 -14.45 2.52
N ASN A 121 -3.55 -15.53 3.13
CA ASN A 121 -3.89 -16.91 2.76
C ASN A 121 -3.73 -17.17 1.25
N GLY A 122 -2.58 -16.78 0.69
CA GLY A 122 -2.23 -16.98 -0.71
C GLY A 122 -2.88 -16.00 -1.70
N LEU A 123 -3.63 -15.00 -1.25
CA LEU A 123 -4.21 -14.00 -2.15
C LEU A 123 -3.20 -12.89 -2.47
N TYR A 124 -2.39 -13.12 -3.48
CA TYR A 124 -1.51 -12.10 -4.05
C TYR A 124 -2.23 -11.27 -5.13
N PRO A 125 -1.80 -10.04 -5.39
CA PRO A 125 -2.33 -9.26 -6.51
C PRO A 125 -1.92 -9.88 -7.85
N ASP A 126 -2.81 -9.75 -8.84
CA ASP A 126 -2.52 -10.11 -10.23
C ASP A 126 -1.48 -9.17 -10.86
N LEU A 127 -1.44 -7.92 -10.37
CA LEU A 127 -0.53 -6.88 -10.81
C LEU A 127 -0.29 -5.88 -9.69
N THR A 128 0.96 -5.50 -9.46
CA THR A 128 1.34 -4.38 -8.60
C THR A 128 1.93 -3.25 -9.47
N ILE A 129 1.33 -2.08 -9.38
CA ILE A 129 1.84 -0.85 -10.01
C ILE A 129 2.64 -0.08 -8.96
N TYR A 130 3.94 0.02 -9.16
CA TYR A 130 4.84 0.77 -8.30
C TYR A 130 5.07 2.17 -8.87
N LEU A 131 4.70 3.18 -8.09
CA LEU A 131 4.94 4.59 -8.42
C LEU A 131 6.25 5.02 -7.78
N ASP A 132 7.30 5.02 -8.58
CA ASP A 132 8.65 5.37 -8.15
C ASP A 132 8.81 6.88 -8.08
N VAL A 133 9.14 7.39 -6.90
CA VAL A 133 9.38 8.81 -6.64
C VAL A 133 10.50 8.96 -5.62
N SER A 134 11.36 9.95 -5.80
CA SER A 134 12.42 10.26 -4.84
C SER A 134 11.84 10.72 -3.49
N ALA A 135 12.56 10.49 -2.41
CA ALA A 135 12.15 10.89 -1.06
C ALA A 135 11.93 12.41 -0.96
N GLU A 136 12.78 13.19 -1.62
CA GLU A 136 12.71 14.66 -1.65
C GLU A 136 11.43 15.14 -2.35
N VAL A 137 11.13 14.60 -3.53
CA VAL A 137 9.93 14.98 -4.30
C VAL A 137 8.66 14.52 -3.57
N GLY A 138 8.66 13.32 -3.02
CA GLY A 138 7.57 12.82 -2.20
C GLY A 138 7.28 13.73 -0.99
N ARG A 139 8.34 14.10 -0.25
CA ARG A 139 8.24 15.02 0.89
C ARG A 139 7.74 16.42 0.49
N GLU A 140 8.25 16.97 -0.60
CA GLU A 140 7.79 18.27 -1.11
C GLU A 140 6.30 18.25 -1.44
N ARG A 141 5.82 17.17 -2.06
CA ARG A 141 4.39 16.99 -2.38
C ARG A 141 3.54 16.86 -1.13
N ILE A 142 4.01 16.15 -0.09
CA ILE A 142 3.30 16.07 1.21
C ILE A 142 3.17 17.45 1.85
N LEU A 143 4.25 18.22 1.89
CA LEU A 143 4.26 19.57 2.49
C LEU A 143 3.35 20.54 1.73
N LYS A 144 3.24 20.43 0.41
CA LYS A 144 2.34 21.25 -0.42
C LYS A 144 0.86 20.84 -0.29
N ASN A 145 0.59 19.62 0.14
CA ASN A 145 -0.77 19.13 0.34
C ASN A 145 -1.31 19.61 1.68
N SER A 146 -2.54 20.14 1.67
CA SER A 146 -3.24 20.60 2.89
C SER A 146 -3.79 19.48 3.77
N ARG A 147 -3.50 18.19 3.49
CA ARG A 147 -3.94 17.06 4.32
C ARG A 147 -3.19 17.03 5.66
N SER A 148 -3.87 16.58 6.71
CA SER A 148 -3.22 16.27 7.98
C SER A 148 -2.17 15.17 7.79
N GLN A 149 -0.97 15.41 8.32
CA GLN A 149 0.11 14.43 8.33
C GLN A 149 -0.17 13.36 9.38
N ASN A 150 0.01 12.11 9.00
CA ASN A 150 -0.04 10.97 9.92
C ASN A 150 1.35 10.65 10.49
N ARG A 151 1.43 9.67 11.40
CA ARG A 151 2.68 9.30 12.07
C ARG A 151 3.78 8.86 11.09
N LEU A 152 3.45 8.16 10.02
CA LEU A 152 4.43 7.71 9.01
C LEU A 152 4.90 8.85 8.10
N ASP A 153 4.05 9.85 7.83
CA ASP A 153 4.45 11.05 7.09
C ASP A 153 5.47 11.90 7.88
N GLN A 154 5.52 11.76 9.21
CA GLN A 154 6.37 12.54 10.12
C GLN A 154 7.73 11.88 10.38
N GLU A 155 7.97 10.68 9.85
CA GLU A 155 9.28 10.04 9.91
C GLU A 155 10.34 10.90 9.20
N ASP A 156 11.60 10.69 9.55
CA ASP A 156 12.72 11.40 8.93
C ASP A 156 12.96 10.97 7.47
N ILE A 157 13.81 11.72 6.78
CA ILE A 157 14.12 11.46 5.37
C ILE A 157 14.80 10.10 5.20
N ASP A 158 15.68 9.71 6.12
CA ASP A 158 16.41 8.45 6.09
C ASP A 158 15.45 7.25 6.16
N PHE A 159 14.34 7.38 6.89
CA PHE A 159 13.31 6.34 6.92
C PHE A 159 12.62 6.21 5.55
N HIS A 160 12.27 7.32 4.91
CA HIS A 160 11.63 7.32 3.60
C HIS A 160 12.58 6.78 2.51
N GLU A 161 13.86 7.09 2.56
CA GLU A 161 14.87 6.50 1.67
C GLU A 161 14.95 4.98 1.84
N LYS A 162 15.01 4.48 3.08
CA LYS A 162 14.94 3.04 3.35
C LYS A 162 13.67 2.38 2.84
N VAL A 163 12.53 3.05 2.90
CA VAL A 163 11.29 2.52 2.33
C VAL A 163 11.43 2.32 0.82
N ILE A 164 12.01 3.29 0.11
CA ILE A 164 12.27 3.21 -1.33
C ILE A 164 13.24 2.06 -1.65
N GLU A 165 14.34 1.96 -0.91
CA GLU A 165 15.29 0.84 -1.04
C GLU A 165 14.60 -0.51 -0.81
N GLY A 166 13.71 -0.59 0.20
CA GLY A 166 12.93 -1.78 0.48
C GLY A 166 12.03 -2.18 -0.69
N TYR A 167 11.34 -1.22 -1.32
CA TYR A 167 10.55 -1.49 -2.53
C TYR A 167 11.42 -1.99 -3.67
N HIS A 168 12.57 -1.35 -3.94
CA HIS A 168 13.48 -1.77 -5.01
C HIS A 168 13.97 -3.21 -4.78
N GLN A 169 14.33 -3.57 -3.55
CA GLN A 169 14.73 -4.93 -3.23
C GLN A 169 13.61 -5.96 -3.44
N ILE A 170 12.37 -5.63 -3.09
CA ILE A 170 11.21 -6.50 -3.31
C ILE A 170 10.97 -6.70 -4.81
N ILE A 171 11.06 -5.61 -5.59
CA ILE A 171 10.84 -5.63 -7.04
C ILE A 171 11.94 -6.46 -7.74
N GLU A 172 13.20 -6.31 -7.35
CA GLU A 172 14.31 -7.11 -7.89
C GLU A 172 14.12 -8.61 -7.66
N ASN A 173 13.51 -8.99 -6.55
CA ASN A 173 13.26 -10.40 -6.23
C ASN A 173 12.04 -10.99 -6.96
N GLU A 174 11.05 -10.18 -7.31
CA GLU A 174 9.79 -10.62 -7.93
C GLU A 174 9.37 -9.73 -9.12
N PRO A 175 10.27 -9.44 -10.11
CA PRO A 175 10.05 -8.41 -11.13
C PRO A 175 8.81 -8.67 -12.01
N GLN A 176 8.42 -9.94 -12.19
CA GLN A 176 7.29 -10.32 -13.03
C GLN A 176 5.92 -9.85 -12.49
N ARG A 177 5.83 -9.51 -11.22
CA ARG A 177 4.60 -9.07 -10.57
C ARG A 177 4.41 -7.56 -10.59
N PHE A 178 5.46 -6.81 -10.94
CA PHE A 178 5.49 -5.35 -10.87
C PHE A 178 5.53 -4.68 -12.24
N VAL A 179 4.83 -3.54 -12.32
CA VAL A 179 5.06 -2.51 -13.34
C VAL A 179 5.51 -1.25 -12.61
N GLN A 180 6.72 -0.78 -12.93
CA GLN A 180 7.29 0.44 -12.37
C GLN A 180 6.95 1.63 -13.27
N LEU A 181 6.51 2.72 -12.67
CA LEU A 181 6.22 3.98 -13.33
C LEU A 181 7.01 5.09 -12.66
N ASP A 182 7.73 5.88 -13.45
CA ASP A 182 8.39 7.10 -12.98
C ASP A 182 7.33 8.13 -12.56
N ALA A 183 7.19 8.32 -11.26
CA ALA A 183 6.21 9.24 -10.67
C ALA A 183 6.81 10.62 -10.34
N ASP A 184 8.08 10.89 -10.67
CA ASP A 184 8.66 12.24 -10.65
C ASP A 184 8.09 13.09 -11.80
N GLN A 185 7.58 12.45 -12.85
CA GLN A 185 6.95 13.09 -13.99
C GLN A 185 5.57 13.70 -13.66
N PRO A 186 5.09 14.70 -14.41
CA PRO A 186 3.71 15.16 -14.36
C PRO A 186 2.71 14.02 -14.67
N LEU A 187 1.50 14.16 -14.15
CA LEU A 187 0.42 13.21 -14.39
C LEU A 187 -0.28 13.56 -15.72
N ASP A 188 0.26 13.09 -16.83
CA ASP A 188 -0.35 13.25 -18.17
C ASP A 188 -0.74 11.90 -18.77
#